data_fdf31b1e2f5e0b4db506cba6fcc8731d
#
_entry.id   fdf31b1e2f5e0b4db506cba6fcc8731d
#
_cell.length_a   1.000
_cell.length_b   1.000
_cell.length_c   1.000
_cell.angle_alpha   90.00
_cell.angle_beta   90.00
_cell.angle_gamma   90.00
#
_symmetry.space_group_name_H-M   'P 1'
#
loop_
_entity.id
_entity.type
_entity.pdbx_description
1 polymer ?
#
loop_
_entity_poly.entity_id
_entity_poly.type
_entity_poly.pdbx_seq_one_letter_code
_entity_poly.pdbx_strand_id
1 'polypeptide(L)'
;MTAEEKRDARYKWLMLGLLAVTYFLMHSARQVFNASLPQIRADLAGHGATDAQLGLSRTIFLFAYGCMVPFAGLAADFFRRKWVIVIGTALFSTSVFFTGFADSMLMFFVLYGLMNGVGQCMVPGPASSLIAQHHTETRSTALSIYQSALYVGILVSSVLAGWLGGASQSGWRISFWTFGGIAVAWVFALVFLLRDTPALKVDGADDKPKFSEACAAFFSKPSALLLTFAFGMLVFGSNCFRTWMPAFMQQKAEWGLTPGSAAFHSVFWFYLGSFIGIAVGARTSDCLSRAKPGIHLTIMAIGLALSAPTMAGMVLVPTLWLSCLMMFVFGLGGGFFDCNLYAGLFDVVAPRFRSAAMGMYLCGAFFLGCPATWVLGKVGEHYSLQAGMAIFGGTYALGAAAIFLARAAFYRRDRVD
;
A
#
# COMPACT_ATOMS: atom_id res chain seq x y z
N MET A 1 34.39 18.27 13.96
CA MET A 1 33.10 17.82 14.51
C MET A 1 33.15 17.82 16.02
N THR A 2 32.32 18.63 16.64
CA THR A 2 32.14 18.67 18.10
C THR A 2 31.51 17.37 18.63
N ALA A 3 31.55 17.14 19.95
CA ALA A 3 30.90 15.97 20.55
C ALA A 3 29.39 15.98 20.32
N GLU A 4 28.78 17.15 20.22
CA GLU A 4 27.35 17.35 19.94
C GLU A 4 27.00 17.00 18.49
N GLU A 5 27.78 17.47 17.51
CA GLU A 5 27.62 17.08 16.10
C GLU A 5 27.76 15.58 15.88
N LYS A 6 28.68 14.92 16.59
CA LYS A 6 28.83 13.45 16.53
C LYS A 6 27.63 12.73 17.13
N ARG A 7 27.04 13.28 18.19
CA ARG A 7 25.83 12.72 18.83
C ARG A 7 24.61 12.86 17.92
N ASP A 8 24.46 13.99 17.27
CA ASP A 8 23.34 14.23 16.36
C ASP A 8 23.48 13.44 15.04
N ALA A 9 24.71 13.28 14.54
CA ALA A 9 25.01 12.42 13.40
C ALA A 9 24.69 10.93 13.68
N ARG A 10 24.89 10.45 14.92
CA ARG A 10 24.49 9.09 15.33
C ARG A 10 22.97 8.99 15.52
N TYR A 11 22.36 10.00 16.11
CA TYR A 11 20.93 10.00 16.36
C TYR A 11 20.10 9.92 15.09
N LYS A 12 20.46 10.63 14.01
CA LYS A 12 19.70 10.58 12.75
C LYS A 12 19.58 9.17 12.18
N TRP A 13 20.65 8.36 12.28
CA TRP A 13 20.62 6.96 11.82
C TRP A 13 19.85 6.04 12.78
N LEU A 14 19.93 6.29 14.09
CA LEU A 14 19.10 5.59 15.08
C LEU A 14 17.62 5.86 14.83
N MET A 15 17.24 7.12 14.64
CA MET A 15 15.88 7.53 14.32
C MET A 15 15.39 6.87 13.03
N LEU A 16 16.20 6.86 11.98
CA LEU A 16 15.88 6.15 10.73
C LEU A 16 15.63 4.67 10.98
N GLY A 17 16.47 4.00 11.76
CA GLY A 17 16.30 2.60 12.15
C GLY A 17 14.99 2.36 12.92
N LEU A 18 14.68 3.22 13.90
CA LEU A 18 13.43 3.14 14.67
C LEU A 18 12.21 3.27 13.76
N LEU A 19 12.20 4.23 12.84
CA LEU A 19 11.10 4.46 11.92
C LEU A 19 11.00 3.36 10.86
N ALA A 20 12.12 2.84 10.37
CA ALA A 20 12.14 1.73 9.42
C ALA A 20 11.57 0.44 10.04
N VAL A 21 11.93 0.12 11.29
CA VAL A 21 11.34 -1.03 12.01
C VAL A 21 9.85 -0.81 12.26
N THR A 22 9.42 0.41 12.59
CA THR A 22 7.99 0.73 12.73
C THR A 22 7.24 0.48 11.42
N TYR A 23 7.83 0.88 10.29
CA TYR A 23 7.24 0.68 8.96
C TYR A 23 7.22 -0.79 8.54
N PHE A 24 8.28 -1.53 8.88
CA PHE A 24 8.33 -2.98 8.76
C PHE A 24 7.17 -3.65 9.52
N LEU A 25 7.01 -3.35 10.81
CA LEU A 25 5.95 -3.93 11.65
C LEU A 25 4.55 -3.57 11.17
N MET A 26 4.36 -2.33 10.71
CA MET A 26 3.10 -1.86 10.14
C MET A 26 2.69 -2.68 8.91
N HIS A 27 3.63 -2.92 7.98
CA HIS A 27 3.35 -3.71 6.78
C HIS A 27 3.26 -5.21 7.07
N SER A 28 4.01 -5.71 8.05
CA SER A 28 3.87 -7.07 8.57
C SER A 28 2.46 -7.32 9.10
N ALA A 29 1.91 -6.39 9.87
CA ALA A 29 0.54 -6.50 10.40
C ALA A 29 -0.53 -6.63 9.29
N ARG A 30 -0.34 -5.93 8.16
CA ARG A 30 -1.24 -6.08 6.99
C ARG A 30 -1.11 -7.46 6.35
N GLN A 31 0.12 -7.96 6.24
CA GLN A 31 0.40 -9.18 5.50
C GLN A 31 0.07 -10.43 6.29
N VAL A 32 0.16 -10.38 7.62
CA VAL A 32 -0.28 -11.47 8.51
C VAL A 32 -1.73 -11.87 8.23
N PHE A 33 -2.64 -10.90 8.07
CA PHE A 33 -4.02 -11.17 7.71
C PHE A 33 -4.13 -11.88 6.35
N ASN A 34 -3.44 -11.37 5.31
CA ASN A 34 -3.50 -11.93 3.97
C ASN A 34 -2.97 -13.38 3.92
N ALA A 35 -1.87 -13.65 4.63
CA ALA A 35 -1.25 -14.98 4.68
C ALA A 35 -2.08 -16.00 5.49
N SER A 36 -2.82 -15.53 6.50
CA SER A 36 -3.63 -16.35 7.41
C SER A 36 -5.11 -16.45 7.02
N LEU A 37 -5.50 -15.84 5.91
CA LEU A 37 -6.92 -15.73 5.50
C LEU A 37 -7.63 -17.06 5.38
N PRO A 38 -7.07 -18.14 4.80
CA PRO A 38 -7.71 -19.45 4.74
C PRO A 38 -7.94 -20.08 6.13
N GLN A 39 -6.98 -19.91 7.04
CA GLN A 39 -7.07 -20.43 8.41
C GLN A 39 -8.12 -19.67 9.24
N ILE A 40 -8.16 -18.34 9.11
CA ILE A 40 -9.20 -17.49 9.73
C ILE A 40 -10.58 -17.93 9.25
N ARG A 41 -10.73 -18.17 7.95
CA ARG A 41 -11.97 -18.64 7.37
C ARG A 41 -12.39 -19.99 7.96
N ALA A 42 -11.47 -20.96 8.05
CA ALA A 42 -11.74 -22.28 8.57
C ALA A 42 -12.13 -22.26 10.05
N ASP A 43 -11.40 -21.49 10.88
CA ASP A 43 -11.63 -21.40 12.32
C ASP A 43 -12.94 -20.67 12.67
N LEU A 44 -13.26 -19.60 11.94
CA LEU A 44 -14.46 -18.78 12.18
C LEU A 44 -15.67 -19.21 11.32
N ALA A 45 -15.58 -20.30 10.56
CA ALA A 45 -16.70 -20.79 9.73
C ALA A 45 -17.96 -21.11 10.58
N GLY A 46 -17.78 -21.70 11.76
CA GLY A 46 -18.84 -21.93 12.72
C GLY A 46 -19.51 -20.68 13.30
N HIS A 47 -18.86 -19.52 13.19
CA HIS A 47 -19.36 -18.20 13.59
C HIS A 47 -19.81 -17.35 12.39
N GLY A 48 -20.09 -17.98 11.26
CA GLY A 48 -20.64 -17.36 10.05
C GLY A 48 -19.63 -16.57 9.21
N ALA A 49 -18.32 -16.80 9.37
CA ALA A 49 -17.31 -16.14 8.56
C ALA A 49 -17.38 -16.60 7.10
N THR A 50 -17.65 -15.66 6.20
CA THR A 50 -17.65 -15.88 4.74
C THR A 50 -16.49 -15.14 4.09
N ASP A 51 -16.16 -15.50 2.86
CA ASP A 51 -15.13 -14.78 2.09
C ASP A 51 -15.46 -13.29 1.93
N ALA A 52 -16.76 -12.96 1.73
CA ALA A 52 -17.22 -11.59 1.68
C ALA A 52 -16.98 -10.82 2.98
N GLN A 53 -17.23 -11.43 4.13
CA GLN A 53 -16.99 -10.78 5.42
C GLN A 53 -15.51 -10.58 5.71
N LEU A 54 -14.66 -11.54 5.35
CA LEU A 54 -13.20 -11.40 5.44
C LEU A 54 -12.70 -10.29 4.50
N GLY A 55 -13.20 -10.26 3.26
CA GLY A 55 -12.93 -9.18 2.33
C GLY A 55 -13.43 -7.81 2.83
N LEU A 56 -14.59 -7.78 3.51
CA LEU A 56 -15.15 -6.57 4.13
C LEU A 56 -14.25 -6.04 5.27
N SER A 57 -13.66 -6.92 6.08
CA SER A 57 -12.68 -6.50 7.11
C SER A 57 -11.53 -5.71 6.50
N ARG A 58 -11.02 -6.15 5.36
CA ARG A 58 -9.97 -5.47 4.61
C ARG A 58 -10.46 -4.18 3.97
N THR A 59 -11.68 -4.17 3.46
CA THR A 59 -12.33 -2.96 2.91
C THR A 59 -12.49 -1.89 3.99
N ILE A 60 -12.97 -2.25 5.19
CA ILE A 60 -13.09 -1.34 6.34
C ILE A 60 -11.72 -0.76 6.71
N PHE A 61 -10.68 -1.60 6.73
CA PHE A 61 -9.31 -1.14 6.97
C PHE A 61 -8.87 -0.07 5.97
N LEU A 62 -9.04 -0.33 4.67
CA LEU A 62 -8.63 0.60 3.62
C LEU A 62 -9.44 1.90 3.64
N PHE A 63 -10.73 1.79 3.92
CA PHE A 63 -11.61 2.93 4.05
C PHE A 63 -11.25 3.80 5.26
N ALA A 64 -11.08 3.18 6.44
CA ALA A 64 -10.66 3.89 7.66
C ALA A 64 -9.29 4.56 7.47
N TYR A 65 -8.32 3.84 6.89
CA TYR A 65 -7.02 4.37 6.54
C TYR A 65 -7.13 5.58 5.60
N GLY A 66 -7.86 5.44 4.48
CA GLY A 66 -8.01 6.50 3.48
C GLY A 66 -8.72 7.75 4.02
N CYS A 67 -9.81 7.59 4.79
CA CYS A 67 -10.53 8.69 5.41
C CYS A 67 -9.66 9.45 6.43
N MET A 68 -8.81 8.73 7.17
CA MET A 68 -8.03 9.31 8.27
C MET A 68 -6.68 9.90 7.84
N VAL A 69 -6.17 9.57 6.64
CA VAL A 69 -4.88 10.11 6.13
C VAL A 69 -4.83 11.65 6.15
N PRO A 70 -5.83 12.41 5.68
CA PRO A 70 -5.79 13.87 5.74
C PRO A 70 -5.72 14.40 7.18
N PHE A 71 -6.47 13.77 8.09
CA PHE A 71 -6.48 14.16 9.51
C PHE A 71 -5.17 13.82 10.21
N ALA A 72 -4.54 12.70 9.85
CA ALA A 72 -3.22 12.32 10.35
C ALA A 72 -2.12 13.32 9.90
N GLY A 73 -2.22 13.82 8.67
CA GLY A 73 -1.36 14.89 8.17
C GLY A 73 -1.51 16.18 8.99
N LEU A 74 -2.75 16.63 9.19
CA LEU A 74 -3.05 17.79 10.02
C LEU A 74 -2.58 17.60 11.47
N ALA A 75 -2.85 16.43 12.06
CA ALA A 75 -2.38 16.13 13.41
C ALA A 75 -0.86 16.25 13.54
N ALA A 76 -0.09 15.86 12.53
CA ALA A 76 1.37 15.98 12.52
C ALA A 76 1.88 17.43 12.41
N ASP A 77 1.05 18.34 11.90
CA ASP A 77 1.35 19.77 11.83
C ASP A 77 1.03 20.51 13.17
N PHE A 78 -0.03 20.07 13.87
CA PHE A 78 -0.46 20.68 15.14
C PHE A 78 0.17 20.04 16.38
N PHE A 79 0.41 18.73 16.35
CA PHE A 79 0.98 17.99 17.46
C PHE A 79 2.45 17.64 17.19
N ARG A 80 3.17 17.30 18.25
CA ARG A 80 4.54 16.82 18.17
C ARG A 80 4.57 15.47 17.41
N ARG A 81 5.31 15.38 16.32
CA ARG A 81 5.35 14.23 15.41
C ARG A 81 5.68 12.92 16.08
N LYS A 82 6.55 12.95 17.11
CA LYS A 82 6.84 11.79 17.95
C LYS A 82 5.56 11.15 18.47
N TRP A 83 4.70 11.95 19.11
CA TRP A 83 3.50 11.42 19.76
C TRP A 83 2.45 10.93 18.76
N VAL A 84 2.35 11.55 17.60
CA VAL A 84 1.48 11.07 16.50
C VAL A 84 1.93 9.67 16.05
N ILE A 85 3.25 9.46 15.86
CA ILE A 85 3.82 8.16 15.49
C ILE A 85 3.62 7.14 16.62
N VAL A 86 3.89 7.50 17.86
CA VAL A 86 3.75 6.61 19.03
C VAL A 86 2.30 6.17 19.23
N ILE A 87 1.35 7.10 19.20
CA ILE A 87 -0.09 6.81 19.35
C ILE A 87 -0.57 5.94 18.18
N GLY A 88 -0.21 6.28 16.95
CA GLY A 88 -0.56 5.49 15.77
C GLY A 88 0.00 4.07 15.86
N THR A 89 1.27 3.93 16.30
CA THR A 89 1.90 2.63 16.49
C THR A 89 1.24 1.84 17.61
N ALA A 90 0.94 2.46 18.74
CA ALA A 90 0.23 1.83 19.86
C ALA A 90 -1.17 1.35 19.44
N LEU A 91 -1.90 2.18 18.70
CA LEU A 91 -3.24 1.84 18.24
C LEU A 91 -3.25 0.66 17.27
N PHE A 92 -2.38 0.64 16.26
CA PHE A 92 -2.36 -0.50 15.33
C PHE A 92 -1.79 -1.76 15.97
N SER A 93 -0.76 -1.67 16.81
CA SER A 93 -0.13 -2.83 17.42
C SER A 93 -1.04 -3.53 18.43
N THR A 94 -1.72 -2.77 19.31
CA THR A 94 -2.72 -3.32 20.24
C THR A 94 -3.90 -3.92 19.49
N SER A 95 -4.38 -3.24 18.45
CA SER A 95 -5.44 -3.73 17.57
C SER A 95 -5.07 -5.07 16.93
N VAL A 96 -3.88 -5.22 16.38
CA VAL A 96 -3.40 -6.48 15.77
C VAL A 96 -3.26 -7.58 16.81
N PHE A 97 -2.68 -7.28 17.99
CA PHE A 97 -2.56 -8.22 19.10
C PHE A 97 -3.93 -8.76 19.54
N PHE A 98 -4.88 -7.87 19.79
CA PHE A 98 -6.22 -8.25 20.21
C PHE A 98 -7.06 -8.91 19.12
N THR A 99 -6.75 -8.70 17.83
CA THR A 99 -7.37 -9.44 16.75
C THR A 99 -7.12 -10.95 16.88
N GLY A 100 -5.99 -11.37 17.46
CA GLY A 100 -5.71 -12.78 17.76
C GLY A 100 -6.67 -13.44 18.75
N PHE A 101 -7.46 -12.67 19.49
CA PHE A 101 -8.52 -13.15 20.41
C PHE A 101 -9.92 -13.05 19.79
N ALA A 102 -10.02 -12.64 18.51
CA ALA A 102 -11.33 -12.44 17.89
C ALA A 102 -12.05 -13.77 17.67
N ASP A 103 -13.30 -13.84 18.17
CA ASP A 103 -14.20 -14.97 18.04
C ASP A 103 -15.44 -14.62 17.20
N SER A 104 -15.53 -13.40 16.70
CA SER A 104 -16.62 -12.94 15.85
C SER A 104 -16.13 -12.00 14.75
N MET A 105 -16.88 -11.95 13.66
CA MET A 105 -16.59 -11.03 12.55
C MET A 105 -16.72 -9.56 12.95
N LEU A 106 -17.63 -9.23 13.89
CA LEU A 106 -17.75 -7.87 14.42
C LEU A 106 -16.43 -7.42 15.10
N MET A 107 -15.84 -8.30 15.88
CA MET A 107 -14.56 -8.04 16.54
C MET A 107 -13.44 -7.83 15.51
N PHE A 108 -13.43 -8.61 14.42
CA PHE A 108 -12.54 -8.40 13.29
C PHE A 108 -12.75 -7.04 12.61
N PHE A 109 -13.99 -6.62 12.38
CA PHE A 109 -14.30 -5.33 11.75
C PHE A 109 -13.79 -4.16 12.60
N VAL A 110 -13.99 -4.22 13.91
CA VAL A 110 -13.57 -3.17 14.83
C VAL A 110 -12.05 -3.17 14.99
N LEU A 111 -11.47 -4.31 15.35
CA LEU A 111 -10.03 -4.40 15.67
C LEU A 111 -9.18 -4.31 14.39
N TYR A 112 -9.28 -5.31 13.51
CA TYR A 112 -8.45 -5.34 12.32
C TYR A 112 -8.85 -4.29 11.29
N GLY A 113 -10.15 -4.06 11.09
CA GLY A 113 -10.63 -3.08 10.12
C GLY A 113 -10.43 -1.65 10.61
N LEU A 114 -11.23 -1.21 11.56
CA LEU A 114 -11.29 0.21 11.95
C LEU A 114 -10.05 0.67 12.73
N MET A 115 -9.75 0.05 13.87
CA MET A 115 -8.69 0.51 14.76
C MET A 115 -7.30 0.40 14.11
N ASN A 116 -7.03 -0.71 13.43
CA ASN A 116 -5.78 -0.91 12.73
C ASN A 116 -5.62 0.09 11.56
N GLY A 117 -6.70 0.37 10.80
CA GLY A 117 -6.69 1.35 9.72
C GLY A 117 -6.38 2.76 10.22
N VAL A 118 -7.05 3.19 11.29
CA VAL A 118 -6.81 4.49 11.93
C VAL A 118 -5.40 4.59 12.51
N GLY A 119 -4.91 3.55 13.19
CA GLY A 119 -3.55 3.56 13.77
C GLY A 119 -2.47 3.67 12.70
N GLN A 120 -2.60 2.90 11.63
CA GLN A 120 -1.59 2.86 10.58
C GLN A 120 -1.50 4.14 9.74
N CYS A 121 -2.58 4.88 9.54
CA CYS A 121 -2.53 6.13 8.77
C CYS A 121 -1.71 7.23 9.46
N MET A 122 -1.56 7.17 10.79
CA MET A 122 -0.84 8.16 11.59
C MET A 122 0.70 8.04 11.49
N VAL A 123 1.24 6.99 10.90
CA VAL A 123 2.69 6.72 10.92
C VAL A 123 3.44 7.27 9.69
N PRO A 124 3.06 6.99 8.43
CA PRO A 124 3.92 7.26 7.26
C PRO A 124 4.22 8.75 7.03
N GLY A 125 3.23 9.61 7.17
CA GLY A 125 3.36 11.05 6.95
C GLY A 125 4.36 11.71 7.91
N PRO A 126 4.11 11.63 9.24
CA PRO A 126 5.03 12.17 10.24
C PRO A 126 6.43 11.54 10.18
N ALA A 127 6.53 10.23 9.94
CA ALA A 127 7.81 9.52 9.86
C ALA A 127 8.66 10.01 8.68
N SER A 128 8.11 10.06 7.47
CA SER A 128 8.82 10.58 6.30
C SER A 128 9.22 12.04 6.45
N SER A 129 8.40 12.85 7.11
CA SER A 129 8.73 14.24 7.41
C SER A 129 9.89 14.37 8.40
N LEU A 130 9.92 13.55 9.48
CA LEU A 130 11.06 13.52 10.41
C LEU A 130 12.35 13.09 9.71
N ILE A 131 12.30 12.04 8.88
CA ILE A 131 13.46 11.59 8.11
C ILE A 131 13.98 12.72 7.22
N ALA A 132 13.09 13.40 6.50
CA ALA A 132 13.47 14.49 5.61
C ALA A 132 14.12 15.69 6.34
N GLN A 133 13.71 15.96 7.59
CA GLN A 133 14.29 17.03 8.41
C GLN A 133 15.70 16.72 8.90
N HIS A 134 15.97 15.48 9.34
CA HIS A 134 17.25 15.09 9.92
C HIS A 134 18.29 14.64 8.88
N HIS A 135 17.84 14.25 7.69
CA HIS A 135 18.69 13.78 6.58
C HIS A 135 18.68 14.74 5.41
N THR A 136 19.11 16.01 5.62
CA THR A 136 19.12 17.02 4.55
C THR A 136 19.99 16.64 3.37
N GLU A 137 21.23 16.16 3.62
CA GLU A 137 22.18 15.74 2.59
C GLU A 137 21.94 14.31 2.07
N THR A 138 21.40 13.42 2.91
CA THR A 138 21.18 11.99 2.60
C THR A 138 19.70 11.63 2.53
N ARG A 139 18.83 12.59 2.22
CA ARG A 139 17.37 12.46 2.25
C ARG A 139 16.87 11.33 1.38
N SER A 140 17.33 11.24 0.14
CA SER A 140 16.92 10.20 -0.80
C SER A 140 17.29 8.80 -0.29
N THR A 141 18.54 8.62 0.16
CA THR A 141 19.02 7.35 0.71
C THR A 141 18.24 6.94 1.95
N ALA A 142 18.01 7.88 2.88
CA ALA A 142 17.26 7.59 4.10
C ALA A 142 15.80 7.20 3.83
N LEU A 143 15.12 7.90 2.93
CA LEU A 143 13.76 7.53 2.51
C LEU A 143 13.72 6.20 1.76
N SER A 144 14.75 5.86 0.98
CA SER A 144 14.85 4.57 0.31
C SER A 144 15.03 3.42 1.31
N ILE A 145 15.85 3.59 2.35
CA ILE A 145 15.99 2.60 3.44
C ILE A 145 14.65 2.42 4.18
N TYR A 146 13.99 3.53 4.52
CA TYR A 146 12.66 3.50 5.14
C TYR A 146 11.65 2.73 4.27
N GLN A 147 11.62 3.03 2.98
CA GLN A 147 10.71 2.37 2.04
C GLN A 147 11.05 0.89 1.81
N SER A 148 12.32 0.52 1.84
CA SER A 148 12.75 -0.88 1.72
C SER A 148 12.24 -1.74 2.88
N ALA A 149 12.08 -1.16 4.07
CA ALA A 149 11.51 -1.86 5.23
C ALA A 149 10.09 -2.38 4.99
N LEU A 150 9.31 -1.72 4.13
CA LEU A 150 8.00 -2.20 3.67
C LEU A 150 8.12 -3.55 2.97
N TYR A 151 9.01 -3.66 1.98
CA TYR A 151 9.17 -4.88 1.18
C TYR A 151 9.66 -6.04 2.02
N VAL A 152 10.66 -5.79 2.88
CA VAL A 152 11.18 -6.78 3.82
C VAL A 152 10.08 -7.21 4.81
N GLY A 153 9.30 -6.25 5.32
CA GLY A 153 8.18 -6.51 6.22
C GLY A 153 7.13 -7.44 5.60
N ILE A 154 6.72 -7.16 4.38
CA ILE A 154 5.75 -7.98 3.65
C ILE A 154 6.29 -9.39 3.40
N LEU A 155 7.54 -9.51 2.92
CA LEU A 155 8.12 -10.80 2.57
C LEU A 155 8.32 -11.69 3.81
N VAL A 156 8.98 -11.15 4.85
CA VAL A 156 9.26 -11.89 6.09
C VAL A 156 7.96 -12.31 6.78
N SER A 157 7.00 -11.39 6.91
CA SER A 157 5.73 -11.71 7.58
C SER A 157 4.86 -12.68 6.79
N SER A 158 4.93 -12.68 5.44
CA SER A 158 4.23 -13.66 4.63
C SER A 158 4.66 -15.08 4.94
N VAL A 159 5.99 -15.29 4.98
CA VAL A 159 6.58 -16.62 5.25
C VAL A 159 6.29 -17.04 6.68
N LEU A 160 6.57 -16.17 7.65
CA LEU A 160 6.41 -16.49 9.07
C LEU A 160 4.93 -16.70 9.45
N ALA A 161 4.02 -15.84 8.98
CA ALA A 161 2.60 -16.00 9.25
C ALA A 161 2.01 -17.25 8.58
N GLY A 162 2.46 -17.56 7.35
CA GLY A 162 2.06 -18.80 6.67
C GLY A 162 2.57 -20.04 7.38
N TRP A 163 3.79 -20.01 7.93
CA TRP A 163 4.36 -21.11 8.71
C TRP A 163 3.68 -21.27 10.07
N LEU A 164 3.54 -20.19 10.84
CA LEU A 164 2.86 -20.19 12.13
C LEU A 164 1.37 -20.58 11.99
N GLY A 165 0.70 -20.04 10.97
CA GLY A 165 -0.71 -20.33 10.68
C GLY A 165 -0.96 -21.78 10.24
N GLY A 166 0.01 -22.39 9.56
CA GLY A 166 -0.08 -23.78 9.09
C GLY A 166 0.09 -24.83 10.19
N ALA A 167 0.54 -24.44 11.39
CA ALA A 167 0.80 -25.38 12.49
C ALA A 167 -0.48 -25.98 13.13
N SER A 168 -1.62 -25.27 13.08
CA SER A 168 -2.91 -25.73 13.59
C SER A 168 -4.06 -24.91 13.00
N GLN A 169 -5.33 -25.37 13.17
CA GLN A 169 -6.51 -24.60 12.74
C GLN A 169 -6.56 -23.19 13.36
N SER A 170 -6.16 -23.05 14.60
CA SER A 170 -6.07 -21.75 15.30
C SER A 170 -4.68 -21.11 15.21
N GLY A 171 -3.78 -21.61 14.37
CA GLY A 171 -2.41 -21.12 14.23
C GLY A 171 -2.31 -19.67 13.74
N TRP A 172 -3.32 -19.17 13.04
CA TRP A 172 -3.42 -17.77 12.66
C TRP A 172 -3.42 -16.81 13.87
N ARG A 173 -3.99 -17.22 15.01
CA ARG A 173 -4.00 -16.44 16.25
C ARG A 173 -2.58 -16.21 16.78
N ILE A 174 -1.72 -17.23 16.69
CA ILE A 174 -0.30 -17.15 17.08
C ILE A 174 0.41 -16.09 16.22
N SER A 175 0.12 -16.03 14.93
CA SER A 175 0.70 -15.02 14.04
C SER A 175 0.31 -13.60 14.48
N PHE A 176 -0.97 -13.36 14.83
CA PHE A 176 -1.43 -12.06 15.31
C PHE A 176 -0.84 -11.71 16.68
N TRP A 177 -0.76 -12.64 17.61
CA TRP A 177 -0.12 -12.42 18.92
C TRP A 177 1.36 -12.15 18.80
N THR A 178 2.07 -12.88 17.94
CA THR A 178 3.52 -12.69 17.73
C THR A 178 3.81 -11.33 17.13
N PHE A 179 3.23 -11.02 15.97
CA PHE A 179 3.50 -9.74 15.31
C PHE A 179 2.92 -8.55 16.08
N GLY A 180 1.73 -8.69 16.65
CA GLY A 180 1.11 -7.67 17.49
C GLY A 180 1.89 -7.44 18.78
N GLY A 181 2.32 -8.51 19.47
CA GLY A 181 3.10 -8.43 20.71
C GLY A 181 4.49 -7.78 20.48
N ILE A 182 5.19 -8.15 19.41
CA ILE A 182 6.45 -7.49 19.02
C ILE A 182 6.22 -6.01 18.75
N ALA A 183 5.12 -5.66 18.04
CA ALA A 183 4.81 -4.28 17.73
C ALA A 183 4.41 -3.48 18.98
N VAL A 184 3.70 -4.08 19.96
CA VAL A 184 3.40 -3.46 21.26
C VAL A 184 4.69 -3.22 22.04
N ALA A 185 5.58 -4.21 22.12
CA ALA A 185 6.88 -4.02 22.77
C ALA A 185 7.70 -2.91 22.10
N TRP A 186 7.59 -2.78 20.76
CA TRP A 186 8.26 -1.73 20.00
C TRP A 186 7.76 -0.32 20.34
N VAL A 187 6.52 -0.15 20.76
CA VAL A 187 5.99 1.14 21.23
C VAL A 187 6.84 1.71 22.37
N PHE A 188 7.24 0.87 23.31
CA PHE A 188 8.11 1.31 24.42
C PHE A 188 9.47 1.81 23.90
N ALA A 189 10.06 1.11 22.92
CA ALA A 189 11.28 1.60 22.28
C ALA A 189 11.09 2.98 21.65
N LEU A 190 9.97 3.21 20.96
CA LEU A 190 9.67 4.53 20.35
C LEU A 190 9.46 5.60 21.44
N VAL A 191 8.76 5.30 22.53
CA VAL A 191 8.54 6.26 23.63
C VAL A 191 9.87 6.74 24.21
N PHE A 192 10.81 5.84 24.46
CA PHE A 192 12.06 6.18 25.15
C PHE A 192 13.17 6.66 24.20
N LEU A 193 13.27 6.11 22.98
CA LEU A 193 14.40 6.37 22.09
C LEU A 193 14.10 7.44 21.04
N LEU A 194 12.84 7.61 20.59
CA LEU A 194 12.51 8.64 19.64
C LEU A 194 12.45 10.00 20.34
N ARG A 195 13.30 10.94 19.91
CA ARG A 195 13.32 12.28 20.44
C ARG A 195 12.19 13.12 19.85
N ASP A 196 11.71 14.05 20.67
CA ASP A 196 10.73 15.01 20.24
C ASP A 196 11.40 16.09 19.38
N THR A 197 10.84 16.30 18.19
CA THR A 197 11.31 17.33 17.27
C THR A 197 10.15 18.28 17.02
N PRO A 198 10.32 19.59 17.28
CA PRO A 198 9.30 20.58 17.01
C PRO A 198 8.85 20.53 15.55
N ALA A 199 7.57 20.75 15.28
CA ALA A 199 7.09 20.96 13.93
C ALA A 199 7.82 22.16 13.33
N LEU A 200 8.34 22.01 12.10
CA LEU A 200 8.90 23.17 11.39
C LEU A 200 7.75 24.17 11.16
N LYS A 201 7.86 25.35 11.72
CA LYS A 201 7.06 26.48 11.27
C LYS A 201 7.46 26.76 9.82
N VAL A 202 6.58 26.49 8.90
CA VAL A 202 6.77 26.88 7.51
C VAL A 202 6.53 28.38 7.46
N ASP A 203 7.61 29.16 7.42
CA ASP A 203 7.54 30.59 7.14
C ASP A 203 6.94 30.75 5.74
N GLY A 204 5.89 31.56 5.59
CA GLY A 204 5.17 31.78 4.33
C GLY A 204 3.77 31.17 4.30
N ALA A 205 3.09 31.03 5.43
CA ALA A 205 1.72 30.51 5.51
C ALA A 205 0.66 31.37 4.78
N ASP A 206 1.00 32.63 4.48
CA ASP A 206 0.05 33.62 3.93
C ASP A 206 -0.20 33.45 2.42
N ASP A 207 0.60 32.68 1.69
CA ASP A 207 0.48 32.50 0.24
C ASP A 207 0.02 31.08 -0.18
N LYS A 208 -0.55 30.33 0.75
CA LYS A 208 -1.11 29.00 0.42
C LYS A 208 -2.43 29.16 -0.33
N PRO A 209 -2.56 28.54 -1.51
CA PRO A 209 -3.82 28.59 -2.26
C PRO A 209 -4.96 28.03 -1.41
N LYS A 210 -6.14 28.63 -1.49
CA LYS A 210 -7.33 28.14 -0.80
C LYS A 210 -7.66 26.73 -1.29
N PHE A 211 -8.09 25.87 -0.38
CA PHE A 211 -8.42 24.48 -0.72
C PHE A 211 -9.50 24.42 -1.82
N SER A 212 -10.48 25.34 -1.82
CA SER A 212 -11.50 25.44 -2.86
C SER A 212 -10.92 25.72 -4.26
N GLU A 213 -9.87 26.55 -4.35
CA GLU A 213 -9.18 26.83 -5.62
C GLU A 213 -8.43 25.60 -6.12
N ALA A 214 -7.79 24.86 -5.22
CA ALA A 214 -7.10 23.61 -5.55
C ALA A 214 -8.10 22.54 -6.03
N CYS A 215 -9.26 22.41 -5.38
CA CYS A 215 -10.34 21.55 -5.83
C CYS A 215 -10.83 21.94 -7.23
N ALA A 216 -11.13 23.20 -7.45
CA ALA A 216 -11.57 23.70 -8.75
C ALA A 216 -10.52 23.42 -9.83
N ALA A 217 -9.24 23.68 -9.55
CA ALA A 217 -8.14 23.42 -10.47
C ALA A 217 -7.99 21.93 -10.81
N PHE A 218 -8.20 21.03 -9.84
CA PHE A 218 -8.09 19.59 -10.04
C PHE A 218 -9.30 19.03 -10.82
N PHE A 219 -10.51 19.34 -10.39
CA PHE A 219 -11.74 18.83 -11.00
C PHE A 219 -12.06 19.43 -12.38
N SER A 220 -11.47 20.58 -12.73
CA SER A 220 -11.57 21.16 -14.07
C SER A 220 -10.72 20.45 -15.12
N LYS A 221 -9.80 19.55 -14.70
CA LYS A 221 -8.86 18.85 -15.58
C LYS A 221 -9.29 17.39 -15.84
N PRO A 222 -9.92 17.07 -16.99
CA PRO A 222 -10.30 15.70 -17.33
C PRO A 222 -9.14 14.71 -17.28
N SER A 223 -7.92 15.14 -17.66
CA SER A 223 -6.73 14.29 -17.53
C SER A 223 -6.47 13.86 -16.10
N ALA A 224 -6.59 14.77 -15.12
CA ALA A 224 -6.38 14.44 -13.71
C ALA A 224 -7.43 13.44 -13.19
N LEU A 225 -8.70 13.59 -13.62
CA LEU A 225 -9.78 12.68 -13.24
C LEU A 225 -9.59 11.28 -13.83
N LEU A 226 -9.22 11.19 -15.12
CA LEU A 226 -8.93 9.91 -15.78
C LEU A 226 -7.70 9.21 -15.18
N LEU A 227 -6.66 9.96 -14.81
CA LEU A 227 -5.52 9.44 -14.09
C LEU A 227 -5.92 8.92 -12.70
N THR A 228 -6.79 9.64 -11.98
CA THR A 228 -7.34 9.21 -10.69
C THR A 228 -8.13 7.91 -10.83
N PHE A 229 -8.97 7.82 -11.85
CA PHE A 229 -9.69 6.60 -12.15
C PHE A 229 -8.75 5.43 -12.47
N ALA A 230 -7.75 5.64 -13.32
CA ALA A 230 -6.76 4.61 -13.66
C ALA A 230 -5.98 4.12 -12.44
N PHE A 231 -5.57 5.05 -11.56
CA PHE A 231 -4.94 4.70 -10.29
C PHE A 231 -5.89 3.94 -9.37
N GLY A 232 -7.16 4.33 -9.30
CA GLY A 232 -8.19 3.59 -8.58
C GLY A 232 -8.35 2.16 -9.07
N MET A 233 -8.31 1.93 -10.40
CA MET A 233 -8.37 0.60 -11.00
C MET A 233 -7.13 -0.25 -10.66
N LEU A 234 -5.95 0.35 -10.65
CA LEU A 234 -4.73 -0.32 -10.18
C LEU A 234 -4.84 -0.70 -8.69
N VAL A 235 -5.28 0.23 -7.84
CA VAL A 235 -5.46 -0.01 -6.40
C VAL A 235 -6.49 -1.11 -6.17
N PHE A 236 -7.59 -1.10 -6.93
CA PHE A 236 -8.62 -2.13 -6.89
C PHE A 236 -8.05 -3.52 -7.16
N GLY A 237 -7.43 -3.73 -8.32
CA GLY A 237 -6.86 -5.02 -8.69
C GLY A 237 -5.69 -5.46 -7.79
N SER A 238 -4.81 -4.52 -7.39
CA SER A 238 -3.69 -4.82 -6.49
C SER A 238 -4.15 -5.26 -5.10
N ASN A 239 -5.22 -4.67 -4.55
CA ASN A 239 -5.78 -5.10 -3.26
C ASN A 239 -6.39 -6.50 -3.36
N CYS A 240 -7.11 -6.80 -4.44
CA CYS A 240 -7.61 -8.14 -4.71
C CYS A 240 -6.49 -9.16 -4.75
N PHE A 241 -5.47 -8.91 -5.57
CA PHE A 241 -4.30 -9.77 -5.70
C PHE A 241 -3.62 -10.03 -4.35
N ARG A 242 -3.23 -8.97 -3.64
CA ARG A 242 -2.48 -9.09 -2.38
C ARG A 242 -3.26 -9.82 -1.28
N THR A 243 -4.58 -9.70 -1.26
CA THR A 243 -5.41 -10.31 -0.23
C THR A 243 -5.73 -11.77 -0.54
N TRP A 244 -6.06 -12.08 -1.79
CA TRP A 244 -6.63 -13.36 -2.15
C TRP A 244 -5.65 -14.33 -2.83
N MET A 245 -4.53 -13.84 -3.39
CA MET A 245 -3.56 -14.71 -4.06
C MET A 245 -2.94 -15.77 -3.13
N PRO A 246 -2.56 -15.47 -1.87
CA PRO A 246 -2.11 -16.51 -0.95
C PRO A 246 -3.16 -17.60 -0.70
N ALA A 247 -4.43 -17.21 -0.56
CA ALA A 247 -5.54 -18.13 -0.37
C ALA A 247 -5.80 -18.98 -1.63
N PHE A 248 -5.78 -18.35 -2.82
CA PHE A 248 -5.90 -19.05 -4.10
C PHE A 248 -4.82 -20.12 -4.28
N MET A 249 -3.56 -19.78 -4.01
CA MET A 249 -2.44 -20.70 -4.15
C MET A 249 -2.56 -21.91 -3.19
N GLN A 250 -3.09 -21.70 -1.97
CA GLN A 250 -3.33 -22.78 -1.03
C GLN A 250 -4.48 -23.72 -1.46
N GLN A 251 -5.47 -23.21 -2.21
CA GLN A 251 -6.57 -24.02 -2.75
C GLN A 251 -6.13 -24.93 -3.91
N LYS A 252 -5.00 -24.61 -4.59
CA LYS A 252 -4.45 -25.42 -5.68
C LYS A 252 -3.64 -26.60 -5.14
N ALA A 253 -4.32 -27.66 -4.73
CA ALA A 253 -3.68 -28.88 -4.21
C ALA A 253 -2.64 -29.48 -5.16
N GLU A 254 -2.85 -29.35 -6.47
CA GLU A 254 -1.96 -29.83 -7.53
C GLU A 254 -0.54 -29.23 -7.45
N TRP A 255 -0.41 -28.05 -6.84
CA TRP A 255 0.87 -27.37 -6.73
C TRP A 255 1.69 -27.80 -5.49
N GLY A 256 1.10 -28.59 -4.59
CA GLY A 256 1.79 -29.14 -3.40
C GLY A 256 2.37 -28.08 -2.45
N LEU A 257 1.77 -26.88 -2.41
CA LEU A 257 2.30 -25.75 -1.63
C LEU A 257 1.86 -25.85 -0.16
N THR A 258 2.82 -25.63 0.73
CA THR A 258 2.52 -25.34 2.14
C THR A 258 1.97 -23.89 2.28
N PRO A 259 1.26 -23.56 3.37
CA PRO A 259 0.79 -22.20 3.59
C PRO A 259 1.91 -21.15 3.54
N GLY A 260 3.09 -21.47 4.07
CA GLY A 260 4.27 -20.60 4.00
C GLY A 260 4.82 -20.42 2.59
N SER A 261 4.93 -21.47 1.80
CA SER A 261 5.41 -21.40 0.42
C SER A 261 4.39 -20.70 -0.50
N ALA A 262 3.09 -20.93 -0.31
CA ALA A 262 2.05 -20.21 -1.02
C ALA A 262 2.12 -18.70 -0.74
N ALA A 263 2.26 -18.31 0.53
CA ALA A 263 2.41 -16.93 0.93
C ALA A 263 3.71 -16.30 0.37
N PHE A 264 4.82 -17.05 0.34
CA PHE A 264 6.08 -16.59 -0.26
C PHE A 264 5.92 -16.33 -1.77
N HIS A 265 5.45 -17.31 -2.54
CA HIS A 265 5.33 -17.18 -4.00
C HIS A 265 4.38 -16.05 -4.39
N SER A 266 3.26 -15.88 -3.67
CA SER A 266 2.28 -14.82 -3.94
C SER A 266 2.84 -13.40 -3.80
N VAL A 267 3.93 -13.23 -3.03
CA VAL A 267 4.52 -11.92 -2.73
C VAL A 267 5.82 -11.71 -3.50
N PHE A 268 6.71 -12.70 -3.48
CA PHE A 268 8.08 -12.59 -3.98
C PHE A 268 8.13 -12.21 -5.45
N TRP A 269 7.45 -12.95 -6.32
CA TRP A 269 7.50 -12.74 -7.78
C TRP A 269 6.89 -11.40 -8.18
N PHE A 270 5.79 -11.03 -7.53
CA PHE A 270 5.15 -9.74 -7.75
C PHE A 270 6.08 -8.57 -7.39
N TYR A 271 6.68 -8.58 -6.20
CA TYR A 271 7.55 -7.47 -5.79
C TYR A 271 8.88 -7.46 -6.52
N LEU A 272 9.42 -8.61 -6.90
CA LEU A 272 10.60 -8.68 -7.75
C LEU A 272 10.32 -8.03 -9.12
N GLY A 273 9.19 -8.37 -9.74
CA GLY A 273 8.75 -7.74 -10.98
C GLY A 273 8.53 -6.23 -10.84
N SER A 274 7.84 -5.82 -9.75
CA SER A 274 7.58 -4.40 -9.47
C SER A 274 8.87 -3.60 -9.29
N PHE A 275 9.84 -4.13 -8.56
CA PHE A 275 11.15 -3.48 -8.38
C PHE A 275 11.88 -3.27 -9.71
N ILE A 276 11.94 -4.30 -10.55
CA ILE A 276 12.54 -4.20 -11.89
C ILE A 276 11.73 -3.23 -12.77
N GLY A 277 10.39 -3.29 -12.69
CA GLY A 277 9.50 -2.37 -13.41
C GLY A 277 9.71 -0.91 -13.06
N ILE A 278 9.85 -0.60 -11.76
CA ILE A 278 10.16 0.76 -11.29
C ILE A 278 11.52 1.22 -11.87
N ALA A 279 12.56 0.39 -11.78
CA ALA A 279 13.90 0.75 -12.25
C ALA A 279 13.94 0.99 -13.76
N VAL A 280 13.37 0.07 -14.55
CA VAL A 280 13.32 0.17 -16.01
C VAL A 280 12.39 1.29 -16.47
N GLY A 281 11.21 1.41 -15.85
CA GLY A 281 10.22 2.43 -16.16
C GLY A 281 10.71 3.84 -15.88
N ALA A 282 11.33 4.07 -14.73
CA ALA A 282 11.90 5.36 -14.38
C ALA A 282 13.01 5.77 -15.36
N ARG A 283 13.98 4.87 -15.62
CA ARG A 283 15.06 5.16 -16.58
C ARG A 283 14.53 5.45 -17.98
N THR A 284 13.55 4.69 -18.44
CA THR A 284 12.93 4.91 -19.75
C THR A 284 12.18 6.25 -19.80
N SER A 285 11.45 6.58 -18.75
CA SER A 285 10.79 7.88 -18.62
C SER A 285 11.78 9.04 -18.67
N ASP A 286 12.86 8.99 -17.89
CA ASP A 286 13.86 10.05 -17.82
C ASP A 286 14.57 10.25 -19.18
N CYS A 287 14.94 9.17 -19.85
CA CYS A 287 15.59 9.23 -21.15
C CYS A 287 14.70 9.82 -22.25
N LEU A 288 13.40 9.52 -22.20
CA LEU A 288 12.47 9.90 -23.28
C LEU A 288 11.65 11.17 -22.97
N SER A 289 11.61 11.63 -21.74
CA SER A 289 10.78 12.77 -21.32
C SER A 289 11.11 14.07 -22.04
N ARG A 290 12.40 14.30 -22.33
CA ARG A 290 12.86 15.48 -23.08
C ARG A 290 12.41 15.48 -24.55
N ALA A 291 12.32 14.30 -25.17
CA ALA A 291 11.99 14.16 -26.59
C ALA A 291 10.50 13.93 -26.86
N LYS A 292 9.77 13.35 -25.89
CA LYS A 292 8.37 12.93 -26.08
C LYS A 292 7.51 13.40 -24.90
N PRO A 293 6.83 14.55 -25.02
CA PRO A 293 5.86 15.00 -24.00
C PRO A 293 4.80 13.93 -23.75
N GLY A 294 4.43 13.73 -22.47
CA GLY A 294 3.45 12.74 -22.06
C GLY A 294 3.95 11.28 -22.10
N ILE A 295 5.26 11.04 -22.15
CA ILE A 295 5.84 9.70 -22.09
C ILE A 295 5.49 8.99 -20.77
N HIS A 296 5.39 9.75 -19.67
CA HIS A 296 4.96 9.24 -18.37
C HIS A 296 3.62 8.52 -18.45
N LEU A 297 2.63 9.15 -19.10
CA LEU A 297 1.30 8.55 -19.33
C LEU A 297 1.38 7.30 -20.19
N THR A 298 2.25 7.30 -21.21
CA THR A 298 2.41 6.14 -22.09
C THR A 298 2.96 4.93 -21.34
N ILE A 299 4.01 5.13 -20.53
CA ILE A 299 4.62 4.05 -19.75
C ILE A 299 3.64 3.51 -18.72
N MET A 300 2.87 4.39 -18.04
CA MET A 300 1.78 3.99 -17.15
C MET A 300 0.73 3.14 -17.86
N ALA A 301 0.28 3.57 -19.05
CA ALA A 301 -0.73 2.86 -19.83
C ALA A 301 -0.22 1.48 -20.31
N ILE A 302 1.03 1.40 -20.78
CA ILE A 302 1.67 0.13 -21.16
C ILE A 302 1.77 -0.78 -19.94
N GLY A 303 2.13 -0.26 -18.76
CA GLY A 303 2.18 -1.01 -17.53
C GLY A 303 0.84 -1.66 -17.17
N LEU A 304 -0.24 -0.88 -17.20
CA LEU A 304 -1.59 -1.42 -16.95
C LEU A 304 -2.06 -2.39 -18.04
N ALA A 305 -1.78 -2.09 -19.31
CA ALA A 305 -2.12 -2.98 -20.43
C ALA A 305 -1.41 -4.34 -20.33
N LEU A 306 -0.15 -4.36 -19.86
CA LEU A 306 0.61 -5.57 -19.58
C LEU A 306 0.05 -6.33 -18.37
N SER A 307 -0.39 -5.61 -17.33
CA SER A 307 -0.94 -6.19 -16.11
C SER A 307 -2.32 -6.84 -16.31
N ALA A 308 -3.10 -6.35 -17.25
CA ALA A 308 -4.46 -6.84 -17.48
C ALA A 308 -4.53 -8.35 -17.85
N PRO A 309 -3.85 -8.84 -18.90
CA PRO A 309 -3.89 -10.28 -19.24
C PRO A 309 -3.14 -11.14 -18.21
N THR A 310 -2.11 -10.61 -17.57
CA THR A 310 -1.32 -11.37 -16.61
C THR A 310 -2.05 -11.60 -15.30
N MET A 311 -2.92 -10.67 -14.87
CA MET A 311 -3.83 -10.86 -13.74
C MET A 311 -4.78 -12.04 -13.97
N ALA A 312 -5.35 -12.17 -15.15
CA ALA A 312 -6.17 -13.33 -15.52
C ALA A 312 -5.30 -14.59 -15.72
N GLY A 313 -4.18 -14.46 -16.40
CA GLY A 313 -3.28 -15.56 -16.72
C GLY A 313 -2.77 -16.30 -15.48
N MET A 314 -2.36 -15.55 -14.43
CA MET A 314 -1.76 -16.17 -13.24
C MET A 314 -2.68 -17.17 -12.51
N VAL A 315 -3.99 -17.05 -12.67
CA VAL A 315 -4.96 -17.94 -12.02
C VAL A 315 -5.52 -19.01 -12.97
N LEU A 316 -5.38 -18.81 -14.28
CA LEU A 316 -5.90 -19.75 -15.31
C LEU A 316 -4.88 -20.78 -15.74
N VAL A 317 -3.59 -20.51 -15.55
CA VAL A 317 -2.52 -21.43 -15.97
C VAL A 317 -2.45 -22.68 -15.09
N PRO A 318 -2.10 -23.86 -15.65
CA PRO A 318 -2.08 -25.11 -14.91
C PRO A 318 -0.86 -25.30 -14.02
N THR A 319 0.27 -24.65 -14.33
CA THR A 319 1.54 -24.88 -13.62
C THR A 319 1.92 -23.71 -12.71
N LEU A 320 2.51 -24.05 -11.56
CA LEU A 320 2.99 -23.05 -10.59
C LEU A 320 3.98 -22.06 -11.23
N TRP A 321 4.96 -22.55 -11.99
CA TRP A 321 6.00 -21.69 -12.55
C TRP A 321 5.48 -20.68 -13.56
N LEU A 322 4.47 -21.07 -14.34
CA LEU A 322 3.83 -20.16 -15.28
C LEU A 322 3.00 -19.11 -14.53
N SER A 323 2.34 -19.48 -13.43
CA SER A 323 1.66 -18.55 -12.53
C SER A 323 2.67 -17.56 -11.91
N CYS A 324 3.83 -18.04 -11.45
CA CYS A 324 4.91 -17.20 -10.94
C CYS A 324 5.44 -16.22 -11.99
N LEU A 325 5.61 -16.66 -13.23
CA LEU A 325 6.00 -15.79 -14.35
C LEU A 325 4.94 -14.72 -14.61
N MET A 326 3.66 -15.08 -14.61
CA MET A 326 2.56 -14.13 -14.77
C MET A 326 2.53 -13.11 -13.62
N MET A 327 2.74 -13.53 -12.38
CA MET A 327 2.86 -12.62 -11.22
C MET A 327 4.06 -11.67 -11.35
N PHE A 328 5.19 -12.16 -11.85
CA PHE A 328 6.36 -11.32 -12.10
C PHE A 328 6.05 -10.24 -13.16
N VAL A 329 5.46 -10.63 -14.29
CA VAL A 329 5.08 -9.68 -15.36
C VAL A 329 3.99 -8.72 -14.90
N PHE A 330 3.05 -9.19 -14.08
CA PHE A 330 2.03 -8.37 -13.42
C PHE A 330 2.68 -7.29 -12.53
N GLY A 331 3.65 -7.68 -11.71
CA GLY A 331 4.42 -6.75 -10.88
C GLY A 331 5.21 -5.74 -11.72
N LEU A 332 5.86 -6.20 -12.80
CA LEU A 332 6.61 -5.33 -13.71
C LEU A 332 5.72 -4.24 -14.32
N GLY A 333 4.51 -4.60 -14.74
CA GLY A 333 3.52 -3.64 -15.24
C GLY A 333 3.08 -2.64 -14.17
N GLY A 334 2.85 -3.10 -12.93
CA GLY A 334 2.58 -2.24 -11.77
C GLY A 334 3.73 -1.26 -11.51
N GLY A 335 4.98 -1.71 -11.58
CA GLY A 335 6.17 -0.87 -11.42
C GLY A 335 6.30 0.24 -12.47
N PHE A 336 5.91 -0.03 -13.73
CA PHE A 336 5.85 0.99 -14.79
C PHE A 336 4.85 2.10 -14.46
N PHE A 337 3.76 1.77 -13.81
CA PHE A 337 2.80 2.75 -13.35
C PHE A 337 3.34 3.53 -12.14
N ASP A 338 3.82 2.83 -11.12
CA ASP A 338 4.22 3.42 -9.83
C ASP A 338 5.34 4.46 -9.98
N CYS A 339 6.34 4.22 -10.84
CA CYS A 339 7.44 5.17 -11.05
C CYS A 339 6.99 6.50 -11.70
N ASN A 340 5.87 6.50 -12.42
CA ASN A 340 5.34 7.68 -13.11
C ASN A 340 4.10 8.28 -12.44
N LEU A 341 3.65 7.71 -11.32
CA LEU A 341 2.41 8.03 -10.62
C LEU A 341 2.21 9.54 -10.41
N TYR A 342 3.23 10.20 -9.87
CA TYR A 342 3.17 11.63 -9.58
C TYR A 342 3.62 12.49 -10.76
N ALA A 343 4.56 12.01 -11.56
CA ALA A 343 5.03 12.73 -12.73
C ALA A 343 3.89 13.00 -13.71
N GLY A 344 3.08 11.98 -14.03
CA GLY A 344 1.92 12.12 -14.91
C GLY A 344 0.86 13.10 -14.38
N LEU A 345 0.64 13.15 -13.05
CA LEU A 345 -0.26 14.13 -12.43
C LEU A 345 0.33 15.56 -12.50
N PHE A 346 1.64 15.69 -12.24
CA PHE A 346 2.29 17.00 -12.18
C PHE A 346 2.46 17.65 -13.57
N ASP A 347 2.36 16.88 -14.64
CA ASP A 347 2.30 17.41 -16.01
C ASP A 347 1.03 18.23 -16.27
N VAL A 348 -0.07 17.94 -15.56
CA VAL A 348 -1.38 18.56 -15.80
C VAL A 348 -1.86 19.48 -14.69
N VAL A 349 -1.15 19.55 -13.55
CA VAL A 349 -1.49 20.38 -12.40
C VAL A 349 -0.42 21.42 -12.15
N ALA A 350 -0.86 22.69 -12.03
CA ALA A 350 0.04 23.82 -11.76
C ALA A 350 0.83 23.62 -10.45
N PRO A 351 2.12 24.04 -10.39
CA PRO A 351 3.00 23.80 -9.25
C PRO A 351 2.42 24.19 -7.89
N ARG A 352 1.70 25.32 -7.83
CA ARG A 352 1.08 25.83 -6.59
C ARG A 352 0.00 24.92 -6.01
N PHE A 353 -0.62 24.04 -6.83
CA PHE A 353 -1.69 23.13 -6.41
C PHE A 353 -1.26 21.68 -6.28
N ARG A 354 0.00 21.31 -6.61
CA ARG A 354 0.48 19.92 -6.67
C ARG A 354 0.27 19.14 -5.38
N SER A 355 0.48 19.77 -4.22
CA SER A 355 0.31 19.13 -2.92
C SER A 355 -1.14 18.70 -2.66
N ALA A 356 -2.08 19.63 -2.88
CA ALA A 356 -3.51 19.36 -2.71
C ALA A 356 -4.03 18.37 -3.76
N ALA A 357 -3.59 18.51 -5.01
CA ALA A 357 -3.95 17.59 -6.10
C ALA A 357 -3.47 16.16 -5.82
N MET A 358 -2.26 15.98 -5.27
CA MET A 358 -1.75 14.69 -4.86
C MET A 358 -2.62 14.05 -3.77
N GLY A 359 -3.06 14.84 -2.80
CA GLY A 359 -4.00 14.37 -1.77
C GLY A 359 -5.33 13.91 -2.35
N MET A 360 -5.92 14.68 -3.26
CA MET A 360 -7.18 14.32 -3.94
C MET A 360 -7.01 13.10 -4.84
N TYR A 361 -5.89 13.00 -5.54
CA TYR A 361 -5.54 11.87 -6.40
C TYR A 361 -5.44 10.56 -5.61
N LEU A 362 -4.70 10.57 -4.50
CA LEU A 362 -4.58 9.42 -3.59
C LEU A 362 -5.93 9.06 -2.97
N CYS A 363 -6.65 10.04 -2.44
CA CYS A 363 -7.95 9.85 -1.81
C CYS A 363 -8.93 9.21 -2.80
N GLY A 364 -9.09 9.78 -4.00
CA GLY A 364 -9.97 9.24 -5.03
C GLY A 364 -9.61 7.82 -5.44
N ALA A 365 -8.33 7.52 -5.61
CA ALA A 365 -7.88 6.18 -5.96
C ALA A 365 -8.13 5.15 -4.84
N PHE A 366 -7.91 5.52 -3.58
CA PHE A 366 -8.20 4.63 -2.45
C PHE A 366 -9.69 4.40 -2.28
N PHE A 367 -10.55 5.41 -2.45
CA PHE A 367 -12.00 5.23 -2.40
C PHE A 367 -12.52 4.30 -3.49
N LEU A 368 -11.99 4.42 -4.73
CA LEU A 368 -12.33 3.50 -5.81
C LEU A 368 -11.81 2.08 -5.57
N GLY A 369 -10.64 1.95 -4.94
CA GLY A 369 -9.97 0.67 -4.72
C GLY A 369 -10.40 -0.05 -3.44
N CYS A 370 -10.96 0.64 -2.43
CA CYS A 370 -11.25 0.02 -1.14
C CYS A 370 -12.28 -1.13 -1.17
N PRO A 371 -13.36 -1.13 -2.00
CA PRO A 371 -14.34 -2.20 -2.00
C PRO A 371 -13.86 -3.49 -2.67
N ALA A 372 -12.70 -3.45 -3.32
CA ALA A 372 -12.17 -4.54 -4.15
C ALA A 372 -12.16 -5.91 -3.45
N THR A 373 -11.66 -5.95 -2.23
CA THR A 373 -11.52 -7.21 -1.48
C THR A 373 -12.85 -7.81 -1.06
N TRP A 374 -13.82 -6.97 -0.72
CA TRP A 374 -15.20 -7.40 -0.43
C TRP A 374 -15.91 -7.90 -1.70
N VAL A 375 -15.79 -7.15 -2.80
CA VAL A 375 -16.41 -7.52 -4.09
C VAL A 375 -15.85 -8.87 -4.56
N LEU A 376 -14.53 -9.08 -4.47
CA LEU A 376 -13.95 -10.38 -4.84
C LEU A 376 -14.39 -11.50 -3.91
N GLY A 377 -14.53 -11.26 -2.60
CA GLY A 377 -15.10 -12.20 -1.65
C GLY A 377 -16.52 -12.62 -2.05
N LYS A 378 -17.38 -11.67 -2.41
CA LYS A 378 -18.73 -11.94 -2.91
C LYS A 378 -18.74 -12.74 -4.21
N VAL A 379 -17.90 -12.39 -5.17
CA VAL A 379 -17.76 -13.15 -6.42
C VAL A 379 -17.27 -14.57 -6.15
N GLY A 380 -16.32 -14.73 -5.21
CA GLY A 380 -15.80 -16.04 -4.80
C GLY A 380 -16.86 -16.96 -4.18
N GLU A 381 -17.83 -16.40 -3.43
CA GLU A 381 -18.95 -17.16 -2.84
C GLU A 381 -19.94 -17.71 -3.89
N HIS A 382 -20.16 -16.97 -4.99
CA HIS A 382 -21.19 -17.32 -5.99
C HIS A 382 -20.61 -18.08 -7.19
N TYR A 383 -19.34 -17.88 -7.51
CA TYR A 383 -18.69 -18.50 -8.67
C TYR A 383 -17.43 -19.28 -8.25
N SER A 384 -16.30 -18.62 -8.24
CA SER A 384 -15.03 -19.11 -7.72
C SER A 384 -14.05 -17.94 -7.55
N LEU A 385 -13.09 -18.12 -6.66
CA LEU A 385 -12.02 -17.14 -6.47
C LEU A 385 -11.18 -16.98 -7.75
N GLN A 386 -10.98 -18.09 -8.49
CA GLN A 386 -10.28 -18.09 -9.76
C GLN A 386 -10.97 -17.23 -10.82
N ALA A 387 -12.29 -17.40 -11.00
CA ALA A 387 -13.08 -16.64 -11.96
C ALA A 387 -13.10 -15.14 -11.59
N GLY A 388 -13.30 -14.83 -10.31
CA GLY A 388 -13.30 -13.46 -9.83
C GLY A 388 -11.97 -12.75 -10.09
N MET A 389 -10.84 -13.36 -9.76
CA MET A 389 -9.52 -12.80 -10.02
C MET A 389 -9.24 -12.63 -11.52
N ALA A 390 -9.67 -13.58 -12.36
CA ALA A 390 -9.51 -13.45 -13.80
C ALA A 390 -10.30 -12.26 -14.37
N ILE A 391 -11.56 -12.08 -13.96
CA ILE A 391 -12.41 -10.96 -14.39
C ILE A 391 -11.80 -9.62 -13.97
N PHE A 392 -11.17 -9.57 -12.79
CA PHE A 392 -10.58 -8.33 -12.28
C PHE A 392 -9.30 -7.89 -13.03
N GLY A 393 -8.74 -8.73 -13.90
CA GLY A 393 -7.81 -8.28 -14.93
C GLY A 393 -8.39 -7.17 -15.81
N GLY A 394 -9.72 -7.16 -16.00
CA GLY A 394 -10.44 -6.10 -16.72
C GLY A 394 -10.30 -4.70 -16.08
N THR A 395 -10.10 -4.60 -14.76
CA THR A 395 -9.87 -3.29 -14.12
C THR A 395 -8.60 -2.63 -14.63
N TYR A 396 -7.54 -3.40 -14.86
CA TYR A 396 -6.29 -2.89 -15.44
C TYR A 396 -6.47 -2.47 -16.90
N ALA A 397 -7.27 -3.20 -17.67
CA ALA A 397 -7.62 -2.81 -19.04
C ALA A 397 -8.39 -1.49 -19.07
N LEU A 398 -9.38 -1.31 -18.16
CA LEU A 398 -10.12 -0.05 -18.01
C LEU A 398 -9.19 1.10 -17.59
N GLY A 399 -8.27 0.85 -16.65
CA GLY A 399 -7.26 1.83 -16.25
C GLY A 399 -6.34 2.23 -17.41
N ALA A 400 -5.86 1.26 -18.20
CA ALA A 400 -5.04 1.53 -19.38
C ALA A 400 -5.81 2.37 -20.41
N ALA A 401 -7.06 2.00 -20.70
CA ALA A 401 -7.92 2.74 -21.62
C ALA A 401 -8.15 4.18 -21.15
N ALA A 402 -8.37 4.41 -19.85
CA ALA A 402 -8.52 5.74 -19.28
C ALA A 402 -7.28 6.61 -19.48
N ILE A 403 -6.07 6.05 -19.30
CA ILE A 403 -4.83 6.81 -19.53
C ILE A 403 -4.63 7.09 -21.03
N PHE A 404 -4.90 6.11 -21.91
CA PHE A 404 -4.83 6.35 -23.34
C PHE A 404 -5.80 7.45 -23.79
N LEU A 405 -7.02 7.45 -23.26
CA LEU A 405 -8.01 8.50 -23.48
C LEU A 405 -7.52 9.86 -22.96
N ALA A 406 -7.01 9.90 -21.74
CA ALA A 406 -6.45 11.12 -21.16
C ALA A 406 -5.37 11.71 -22.06
N ARG A 407 -4.42 10.86 -22.52
CA ARG A 407 -3.31 11.27 -23.39
C ARG A 407 -3.78 11.72 -24.76
N ALA A 408 -4.71 11.00 -25.39
CA ALA A 408 -5.14 11.27 -26.76
C ALA A 408 -6.03 12.52 -26.86
N ALA A 409 -6.99 12.67 -25.92
CA ALA A 409 -8.05 13.68 -26.02
C ALA A 409 -7.78 14.94 -25.19
N PHE A 410 -7.16 14.83 -24.03
CA PHE A 410 -7.16 15.93 -23.04
C PHE A 410 -5.76 16.42 -22.67
N TYR A 411 -4.72 15.60 -22.73
CA TYR A 411 -3.38 15.92 -22.22
C TYR A 411 -2.79 17.21 -22.79
N ARG A 412 -2.93 17.41 -24.13
CA ARG A 412 -2.40 18.62 -24.79
C ARG A 412 -3.05 19.91 -24.30
N ARG A 413 -4.34 19.85 -23.95
CA ARG A 413 -5.10 21.00 -23.43
C ARG A 413 -4.83 21.23 -21.96
N ASP A 414 -4.69 20.15 -21.19
CA ASP A 414 -4.61 20.20 -19.73
C ASP A 414 -3.18 20.38 -19.22
N ARG A 415 -2.17 20.13 -20.08
CA ARG A 415 -0.76 20.27 -19.75
C ARG A 415 -0.43 21.68 -19.27
N VAL A 416 0.38 21.75 -18.22
CA VAL A 416 0.93 22.99 -17.68
C VAL A 416 2.40 23.04 -18.07
N ASP A 417 2.78 24.11 -18.80
CA ASP A 417 4.17 24.36 -19.24
C ASP A 417 5.06 24.79 -18.07
#